data_635078f47d9bed62589c32fa8f02ffd5
#
_entry.id   635078f47d9bed62589c32fa8f02ffd5
#
_cell.length_a   1.000
_cell.length_b   1.000
_cell.length_c   1.000
_cell.angle_alpha   90.00
_cell.angle_beta   90.00
_cell.angle_gamma   90.00
#
_symmetry.space_group_name_H-M   'P 1'
#
loop_
_entity.id
_entity.type
_entity.pdbx_description
1 polymer ?
#
loop_
_entity_poly.entity_id
_entity_poly.type
_entity_poly.pdbx_seq_one_letter_code
_entity_poly.pdbx_strand_id
1 'polypeptide(L)'
;MRRRDTLLLAALIGSPFLLRHGASGQSVCAAGKVALVQTRTIFASIPRYAEQDSVLTIAITTYKVDVSRLQGVVDSVARAYQEKSALLPAAARQVELKKLDDQNAQIQQRIQELQQQLRQQRERILQPIEIGVQSVIDSIRTELKCAVIFDVSSGAGIASVNRSLDLTQRVIDRITTTGDTALFGPHTITRRRP
;
A
#
# COMPACT_ATOMS: atom_id res chain seq x y z
N MET A 1 -76.12 53.89 -30.68
CA MET A 1 -75.79 54.30 -29.30
C MET A 1 -74.63 53.39 -28.80
N ARG A 2 -73.54 54.03 -28.38
CA ARG A 2 -72.24 53.44 -28.17
C ARG A 2 -72.15 52.67 -26.87
N ARG A 3 -71.56 51.47 -26.90
CA ARG A 3 -71.01 50.84 -25.73
C ARG A 3 -69.48 50.52 -25.98
N ARG A 4 -68.70 51.06 -25.06
CA ARG A 4 -67.23 50.90 -25.03
C ARG A 4 -66.91 49.62 -24.28
N ASP A 5 -66.31 48.71 -24.95
CA ASP A 5 -65.74 47.50 -24.33
C ASP A 5 -64.33 47.76 -23.86
N THR A 6 -64.14 47.68 -22.56
CA THR A 6 -62.86 47.85 -21.88
C THR A 6 -62.13 46.47 -21.80
N LEU A 7 -61.14 46.32 -22.59
CA LEU A 7 -60.21 45.14 -22.55
C LEU A 7 -59.30 45.22 -21.31
N LEU A 8 -59.55 44.29 -20.37
CA LEU A 8 -58.59 44.02 -19.26
C LEU A 8 -57.51 43.10 -19.73
N LEU A 9 -56.26 43.61 -19.81
CA LEU A 9 -55.07 42.88 -20.05
C LEU A 9 -54.62 42.24 -18.73
N ALA A 10 -54.81 40.93 -18.60
CA ALA A 10 -54.17 40.13 -17.49
C ALA A 10 -52.76 39.83 -17.81
N ALA A 11 -51.81 40.48 -17.11
CA ALA A 11 -50.41 40.19 -17.15
C ALA A 11 -50.12 38.92 -16.36
N LEU A 12 -49.81 37.83 -17.06
CA LEU A 12 -49.29 36.59 -16.52
C LEU A 12 -47.77 36.80 -16.15
N ILE A 13 -47.54 37.04 -14.88
CA ILE A 13 -46.15 37.03 -14.32
C ILE A 13 -45.73 35.58 -14.23
N GLY A 14 -44.97 35.12 -15.24
CA GLY A 14 -44.30 33.86 -15.24
C GLY A 14 -43.11 33.88 -14.24
N SER A 15 -43.27 33.29 -13.08
CA SER A 15 -42.17 33.01 -12.16
C SER A 15 -41.22 31.97 -12.78
N PRO A 16 -39.94 32.27 -12.96
CA PRO A 16 -38.97 31.22 -13.29
C PRO A 16 -38.79 30.33 -12.06
N PHE A 17 -39.38 29.16 -12.10
CA PHE A 17 -39.12 28.07 -11.16
C PHE A 17 -37.67 27.61 -11.39
N LEU A 18 -36.73 28.24 -10.69
CA LEU A 18 -35.37 27.77 -10.58
C LEU A 18 -35.40 26.39 -9.94
N LEU A 19 -35.36 25.35 -10.76
CA LEU A 19 -35.01 24.00 -10.38
C LEU A 19 -33.58 24.03 -9.79
N ARG A 20 -33.51 24.33 -8.49
CA ARG A 20 -32.33 23.99 -7.71
C ARG A 20 -32.20 22.48 -7.76
N HIS A 21 -31.40 21.99 -8.69
CA HIS A 21 -30.79 20.69 -8.59
C HIS A 21 -29.90 20.72 -7.35
N GLY A 22 -30.50 20.51 -6.18
CA GLY A 22 -29.77 20.12 -5.00
C GLY A 22 -29.09 18.83 -5.37
N ALA A 23 -27.77 18.88 -5.64
CA ALA A 23 -26.92 17.71 -5.58
C ALA A 23 -27.07 17.18 -4.15
N SER A 24 -28.03 16.28 -3.97
CA SER A 24 -28.15 15.47 -2.78
C SER A 24 -26.89 14.61 -2.75
N GLY A 25 -25.83 15.16 -2.18
CA GLY A 25 -24.69 14.36 -1.74
C GLY A 25 -25.24 13.35 -0.76
N GLN A 26 -25.70 12.21 -1.28
CA GLN A 26 -26.13 11.10 -0.45
C GLN A 26 -24.95 10.78 0.46
N SER A 27 -25.11 11.06 1.73
CA SER A 27 -24.12 10.72 2.74
C SER A 27 -23.94 9.20 2.67
N VAL A 28 -22.79 8.77 2.15
CA VAL A 28 -22.44 7.35 1.95
C VAL A 28 -22.61 6.58 3.25
N CYS A 29 -22.34 7.22 4.40
CA CYS A 29 -22.59 6.65 5.71
C CYS A 29 -23.58 7.52 6.51
N ALA A 30 -24.65 6.91 7.01
CA ALA A 30 -25.35 7.38 8.20
C ALA A 30 -24.77 6.67 9.42
N ALA A 31 -24.96 7.20 10.64
CA ALA A 31 -24.49 6.57 11.88
C ALA A 31 -24.82 5.06 11.90
N GLY A 32 -23.81 4.22 12.13
CA GLY A 32 -23.94 2.75 12.16
C GLY A 32 -23.77 2.02 10.82
N LYS A 33 -23.59 2.74 9.69
CA LYS A 33 -23.36 2.11 8.38
C LYS A 33 -21.87 1.83 8.12
N VAL A 34 -21.64 0.91 7.22
CA VAL A 34 -20.31 0.50 6.75
C VAL A 34 -19.98 1.15 5.42
N ALA A 35 -18.69 1.34 5.16
CA ALA A 35 -18.18 1.72 3.85
C ALA A 35 -17.02 0.78 3.46
N LEU A 36 -16.53 0.95 2.24
CA LEU A 36 -15.50 0.11 1.65
C LEU A 36 -14.40 0.97 1.04
N VAL A 37 -13.19 0.43 1.02
CA VAL A 37 -12.06 0.98 0.27
C VAL A 37 -11.28 -0.15 -0.39
N GLN A 38 -10.57 0.18 -1.45
CA GLN A 38 -9.58 -0.68 -2.10
C GLN A 38 -8.20 -0.08 -1.89
N THR A 39 -7.54 -0.45 -0.80
CA THR A 39 -6.23 0.14 -0.44
C THR A 39 -5.19 -0.10 -1.52
N ARG A 40 -5.21 -1.23 -2.22
CA ARG A 40 -4.34 -1.49 -3.37
C ARG A 40 -4.47 -0.43 -4.45
N THR A 41 -5.70 -0.03 -4.79
CA THR A 41 -5.97 1.02 -5.78
C THR A 41 -5.51 2.38 -5.27
N ILE A 42 -5.73 2.67 -3.98
CA ILE A 42 -5.26 3.90 -3.34
C ILE A 42 -3.74 3.98 -3.41
N PHE A 43 -3.00 2.96 -2.98
CA PHE A 43 -1.54 2.94 -3.05
C PHE A 43 -1.02 3.08 -4.47
N ALA A 44 -1.63 2.40 -5.44
CA ALA A 44 -1.24 2.49 -6.84
C ALA A 44 -1.44 3.91 -7.43
N SER A 45 -2.31 4.73 -6.86
CA SER A 45 -2.54 6.12 -7.27
C SER A 45 -1.53 7.11 -6.68
N ILE A 46 -0.69 6.70 -5.72
CA ILE A 46 0.30 7.55 -5.06
C ILE A 46 1.64 7.42 -5.80
N PRO A 47 2.13 8.46 -6.51
CA PRO A 47 3.38 8.39 -7.28
C PRO A 47 4.57 7.99 -6.40
N ARG A 48 4.66 8.54 -5.20
CA ARG A 48 5.69 8.22 -4.21
C ARG A 48 5.69 6.74 -3.84
N TYR A 49 4.53 6.09 -3.72
CA TYR A 49 4.44 4.68 -3.43
C TYR A 49 5.06 3.85 -4.56
N ALA A 50 4.76 4.16 -5.82
CA ALA A 50 5.33 3.47 -6.97
C ALA A 50 6.87 3.60 -7.06
N GLU A 51 7.40 4.80 -6.75
CA GLU A 51 8.85 5.02 -6.66
C GLU A 51 9.50 4.17 -5.56
N GLN A 52 8.91 4.16 -4.37
CA GLN A 52 9.41 3.41 -3.22
C GLN A 52 9.26 1.90 -3.41
N ASP A 53 8.20 1.43 -4.04
CA ASP A 53 7.99 0.03 -4.40
C ASP A 53 9.05 -0.46 -5.39
N SER A 54 9.45 0.38 -6.34
CA SER A 54 10.57 0.10 -7.25
C SER A 54 11.89 -0.08 -6.51
N VAL A 55 12.20 0.82 -5.56
CA VAL A 55 13.41 0.71 -4.71
C VAL A 55 13.39 -0.58 -3.90
N LEU A 56 12.24 -0.92 -3.32
CA LEU A 56 12.07 -2.15 -2.55
C LEU A 56 12.20 -3.40 -3.43
N THR A 57 11.67 -3.37 -4.64
CA THR A 57 11.79 -4.47 -5.61
C THR A 57 13.26 -4.75 -5.96
N ILE A 58 14.07 -3.70 -6.16
CA ILE A 58 15.51 -3.84 -6.38
C ILE A 58 16.18 -4.47 -5.14
N ALA A 59 15.86 -3.99 -3.93
CA ALA A 59 16.41 -4.54 -2.70
C ALA A 59 16.04 -6.02 -2.50
N ILE A 60 14.81 -6.42 -2.79
CA ILE A 60 14.36 -7.82 -2.76
C ILE A 60 15.15 -8.67 -3.76
N THR A 61 15.34 -8.17 -4.97
CA THR A 61 16.10 -8.89 -6.01
C THR A 61 17.55 -9.09 -5.58
N THR A 62 18.20 -8.05 -5.08
CA THR A 62 19.58 -8.11 -4.54
C THR A 62 19.65 -9.11 -3.40
N TYR A 63 18.72 -9.08 -2.46
CA TYR A 63 18.65 -10.05 -1.37
C TYR A 63 18.55 -11.50 -1.88
N LYS A 64 17.69 -11.77 -2.86
CA LYS A 64 17.55 -13.11 -3.45
C LYS A 64 18.85 -13.60 -4.08
N VAL A 65 19.55 -12.73 -4.80
CA VAL A 65 20.85 -13.06 -5.42
C VAL A 65 21.88 -13.36 -4.34
N ASP A 66 21.97 -12.54 -3.29
CA ASP A 66 22.92 -12.77 -2.20
C ASP A 66 22.66 -14.08 -1.45
N VAL A 67 21.40 -14.38 -1.14
CA VAL A 67 21.02 -15.65 -0.50
C VAL A 67 21.37 -16.84 -1.38
N SER A 68 21.07 -16.78 -2.68
CA SER A 68 21.41 -17.85 -3.64
C SER A 68 22.92 -18.08 -3.72
N ARG A 69 23.72 -17.00 -3.72
CA ARG A 69 25.18 -17.09 -3.71
C ARG A 69 25.69 -17.73 -2.41
N LEU A 70 25.17 -17.37 -1.26
CA LEU A 70 25.53 -17.94 0.03
C LEU A 70 25.19 -19.44 0.10
N GLN A 71 24.01 -19.83 -0.39
CA GLN A 71 23.63 -21.24 -0.50
C GLN A 71 24.59 -22.02 -1.42
N GLY A 72 24.96 -21.45 -2.56
CA GLY A 72 25.95 -22.07 -3.46
C GLY A 72 27.31 -22.28 -2.81
N VAL A 73 27.72 -21.38 -1.90
CA VAL A 73 28.96 -21.59 -1.09
C VAL A 73 28.80 -22.79 -0.17
N VAL A 74 27.68 -22.91 0.55
CA VAL A 74 27.40 -24.08 1.41
C VAL A 74 27.51 -25.38 0.61
N ASP A 75 26.84 -25.46 -0.54
CA ASP A 75 26.80 -26.63 -1.39
C ASP A 75 28.23 -26.99 -1.92
N SER A 76 29.04 -25.98 -2.26
CA SER A 76 30.38 -26.20 -2.76
C SER A 76 31.33 -26.74 -1.67
N VAL A 77 31.22 -26.17 -0.45
CA VAL A 77 32.03 -26.62 0.70
C VAL A 77 31.63 -28.05 1.13
N ALA A 78 30.32 -28.34 1.16
CA ALA A 78 29.80 -29.66 1.47
C ALA A 78 30.32 -30.72 0.48
N ARG A 79 30.31 -30.43 -0.81
CA ARG A 79 30.85 -31.32 -1.86
C ARG A 79 32.35 -31.53 -1.71
N ALA A 80 33.10 -30.45 -1.52
CA ALA A 80 34.53 -30.53 -1.31
C ALA A 80 34.93 -31.38 -0.06
N TYR A 81 34.10 -31.31 1.00
CA TYR A 81 34.27 -32.18 2.16
C TYR A 81 34.00 -33.65 1.82
N GLN A 82 32.90 -33.95 1.11
CA GLN A 82 32.56 -35.33 0.71
C GLN A 82 33.69 -35.98 -0.10
N GLU A 83 34.26 -35.27 -1.06
CA GLU A 83 35.35 -35.76 -1.89
C GLU A 83 36.62 -36.07 -1.08
N LYS A 84 36.92 -35.25 -0.08
CA LYS A 84 38.16 -35.39 0.74
C LYS A 84 38.01 -36.33 1.93
N SER A 85 36.82 -36.46 2.48
CA SER A 85 36.54 -37.12 3.76
C SER A 85 36.98 -38.60 3.78
N ALA A 86 36.86 -39.28 2.65
CA ALA A 86 37.28 -40.69 2.52
C ALA A 86 38.80 -40.87 2.65
N LEU A 87 39.58 -39.85 2.35
CA LEU A 87 41.04 -39.87 2.36
C LEU A 87 41.66 -39.35 3.67
N LEU A 88 40.84 -38.76 4.55
CA LEU A 88 41.29 -38.15 5.78
C LEU A 88 41.30 -39.11 6.96
N PRO A 89 42.34 -39.08 7.85
CA PRO A 89 42.30 -39.74 9.16
C PRO A 89 41.11 -39.26 10.00
N ALA A 90 40.63 -40.10 10.93
CA ALA A 90 39.44 -39.83 11.73
C ALA A 90 39.49 -38.47 12.47
N ALA A 91 40.62 -38.12 13.06
CA ALA A 91 40.81 -36.86 13.76
C ALA A 91 40.76 -35.64 12.81
N ALA A 92 41.37 -35.71 11.64
CA ALA A 92 41.34 -34.66 10.63
C ALA A 92 39.92 -34.48 10.06
N ARG A 93 39.17 -35.56 9.91
CA ARG A 93 37.78 -35.55 9.46
C ARG A 93 36.87 -34.78 10.41
N GLN A 94 37.06 -34.96 11.74
CA GLN A 94 36.29 -34.19 12.75
C GLN A 94 36.61 -32.69 12.71
N VAL A 95 37.87 -32.32 12.49
CA VAL A 95 38.26 -30.91 12.36
C VAL A 95 37.59 -30.25 11.12
N GLU A 96 37.59 -30.95 9.99
CA GLU A 96 36.97 -30.44 8.78
C GLU A 96 35.45 -30.37 8.90
N LEU A 97 34.79 -31.34 9.55
CA LEU A 97 33.34 -31.27 9.87
C LEU A 97 33.00 -30.04 10.71
N LYS A 98 33.80 -29.80 11.77
CA LYS A 98 33.57 -28.63 12.62
C LYS A 98 33.69 -27.32 11.83
N LYS A 99 34.68 -27.21 10.94
CA LYS A 99 34.81 -26.02 10.07
C LYS A 99 33.60 -25.86 9.16
N LEU A 100 33.08 -26.94 8.61
CA LEU A 100 31.88 -26.93 7.77
C LEU A 100 30.66 -26.44 8.57
N ASP A 101 30.48 -26.95 9.80
CA ASP A 101 29.39 -26.55 10.68
C ASP A 101 29.52 -25.07 11.08
N ASP A 102 30.70 -24.60 11.43
CA ASP A 102 30.96 -23.20 11.77
C ASP A 102 30.68 -22.26 10.56
N GLN A 103 31.08 -22.66 9.36
CA GLN A 103 30.79 -21.91 8.14
C GLN A 103 29.31 -21.88 7.83
N ASN A 104 28.61 -23.01 7.96
CA ASN A 104 27.18 -23.07 7.81
C ASN A 104 26.45 -22.14 8.79
N ALA A 105 26.85 -22.18 10.06
CA ALA A 105 26.27 -21.30 11.09
C ALA A 105 26.46 -19.81 10.73
N GLN A 106 27.66 -19.42 10.27
CA GLN A 106 27.92 -18.04 9.84
C GLN A 106 27.09 -17.64 8.63
N ILE A 107 26.90 -18.53 7.65
CA ILE A 107 26.06 -18.25 6.47
C ILE A 107 24.59 -18.12 6.87
N GLN A 108 24.07 -18.99 7.74
CA GLN A 108 22.70 -18.88 8.24
C GLN A 108 22.48 -17.58 9.02
N GLN A 109 23.44 -17.19 9.87
CA GLN A 109 23.40 -15.89 10.55
C GLN A 109 23.35 -14.74 9.53
N ARG A 110 24.19 -14.78 8.50
CA ARG A 110 24.22 -13.74 7.46
C ARG A 110 22.91 -13.63 6.69
N ILE A 111 22.27 -14.76 6.39
CA ILE A 111 20.94 -14.78 5.76
C ILE A 111 19.89 -14.12 6.68
N GLN A 112 19.92 -14.42 7.98
CA GLN A 112 19.01 -13.79 8.95
C GLN A 112 19.22 -12.26 9.05
N GLU A 113 20.49 -11.82 9.08
CA GLU A 113 20.82 -10.39 9.07
C GLU A 113 20.29 -9.68 7.82
N LEU A 114 20.48 -10.28 6.64
CA LEU A 114 19.95 -9.75 5.38
C LEU A 114 18.42 -9.67 5.39
N GLN A 115 17.75 -10.68 5.93
CA GLN A 115 16.29 -10.65 6.09
C GLN A 115 15.84 -9.53 7.01
N GLN A 116 16.54 -9.34 8.12
CA GLN A 116 16.21 -8.27 9.06
C GLN A 116 16.44 -6.89 8.43
N GLN A 117 17.53 -6.70 7.70
CA GLN A 117 17.82 -5.47 6.97
C GLN A 117 16.73 -5.16 5.94
N LEU A 118 16.27 -6.16 5.19
CA LEU A 118 15.20 -5.99 4.22
C LEU A 118 13.88 -5.60 4.89
N ARG A 119 13.51 -6.25 6.01
CA ARG A 119 12.31 -5.87 6.79
C ARG A 119 12.38 -4.43 7.28
N GLN A 120 13.50 -4.04 7.90
CA GLN A 120 13.71 -2.67 8.37
C GLN A 120 13.69 -1.64 7.24
N GLN A 121 14.23 -1.99 6.09
CA GLN A 121 14.19 -1.13 4.90
C GLN A 121 12.76 -0.96 4.40
N ARG A 122 12.00 -2.05 4.31
CA ARG A 122 10.59 -2.03 3.94
C ARG A 122 9.76 -1.14 4.88
N GLU A 123 9.89 -1.34 6.19
CA GLU A 123 9.20 -0.54 7.19
C GLU A 123 9.52 0.95 7.05
N ARG A 124 10.81 1.31 6.98
CA ARG A 124 11.22 2.72 6.82
C ARG A 124 10.68 3.37 5.55
N ILE A 125 10.53 2.60 4.48
CA ILE A 125 10.09 3.09 3.18
C ILE A 125 8.58 3.21 3.09
N LEU A 126 7.84 2.18 3.50
CA LEU A 126 6.40 2.09 3.29
C LEU A 126 5.58 2.61 4.46
N GLN A 127 6.05 2.44 5.69
CA GLN A 127 5.30 2.81 6.89
C GLN A 127 4.80 4.28 6.90
N PRO A 128 5.59 5.30 6.50
CA PRO A 128 5.08 6.66 6.45
C PRO A 128 3.90 6.83 5.49
N ILE A 129 3.92 6.11 4.36
CA ILE A 129 2.85 6.16 3.37
C ILE A 129 1.61 5.42 3.89
N GLU A 130 1.79 4.25 4.50
CA GLU A 130 0.72 3.46 5.09
C GLU A 130 -0.01 4.26 6.20
N ILE A 131 0.75 4.90 7.10
CA ILE A 131 0.21 5.76 8.17
C ILE A 131 -0.55 6.95 7.59
N GLY A 132 0.00 7.63 6.58
CA GLY A 132 -0.65 8.76 5.93
C GLY A 132 -1.98 8.37 5.27
N VAL A 133 -2.01 7.28 4.53
CA VAL A 133 -3.24 6.74 3.93
C VAL A 133 -4.26 6.37 4.99
N GLN A 134 -3.84 5.69 6.06
CA GLN A 134 -4.73 5.33 7.17
C GLN A 134 -5.33 6.57 7.85
N SER A 135 -4.54 7.63 8.05
CA SER A 135 -5.01 8.89 8.61
C SER A 135 -6.09 9.56 7.74
N VAL A 136 -5.92 9.53 6.41
CA VAL A 136 -6.94 10.05 5.49
C VAL A 136 -8.22 9.22 5.55
N ILE A 137 -8.11 7.89 5.57
CA ILE A 137 -9.26 6.98 5.69
C ILE A 137 -10.02 7.24 6.99
N ASP A 138 -9.32 7.40 8.13
CA ASP A 138 -9.93 7.69 9.42
C ASP A 138 -10.60 9.06 9.46
N SER A 139 -10.01 10.07 8.82
CA SER A 139 -10.63 11.40 8.68
C SER A 139 -11.96 11.31 7.91
N ILE A 140 -11.97 10.60 6.78
CA ILE A 140 -13.16 10.40 5.97
C ILE A 140 -14.21 9.57 6.73
N ARG A 141 -13.79 8.53 7.46
CA ARG A 141 -14.67 7.74 8.33
C ARG A 141 -15.39 8.62 9.33
N THR A 142 -14.65 9.51 9.98
CA THR A 142 -15.17 10.42 11.01
C THR A 142 -16.11 11.48 10.40
N GLU A 143 -15.73 12.09 9.28
CA GLU A 143 -16.55 13.07 8.54
C GLU A 143 -17.91 12.48 8.12
N LEU A 144 -17.90 11.27 7.59
CA LEU A 144 -19.09 10.59 7.09
C LEU A 144 -19.86 9.84 8.18
N LYS A 145 -19.33 9.85 9.42
CA LYS A 145 -19.92 9.12 10.57
C LYS A 145 -20.12 7.64 10.26
N CYS A 146 -19.19 7.02 9.52
CA CYS A 146 -19.17 5.59 9.28
C CYS A 146 -18.75 4.87 10.56
N ALA A 147 -19.41 3.74 10.87
CA ALA A 147 -18.99 2.89 11.98
C ALA A 147 -17.68 2.15 11.67
N VAL A 148 -17.59 1.61 10.44
CA VAL A 148 -16.45 0.81 9.96
C VAL A 148 -16.21 1.07 8.49
N ILE A 149 -14.95 1.04 8.08
CA ILE A 149 -14.54 0.98 6.68
C ILE A 149 -13.78 -0.34 6.48
N PHE A 150 -14.24 -1.17 5.54
CA PHE A 150 -13.58 -2.43 5.20
C PHE A 150 -12.65 -2.24 4.01
N ASP A 151 -11.46 -2.82 4.09
CA ASP A 151 -10.58 -2.98 2.94
C ASP A 151 -10.95 -4.23 2.15
N VAL A 152 -11.34 -4.04 0.90
CA VAL A 152 -11.72 -5.13 -0.01
C VAL A 152 -10.64 -5.49 -1.03
N SER A 153 -9.43 -4.97 -0.86
CA SER A 153 -8.30 -5.20 -1.77
C SER A 153 -7.91 -6.67 -1.88
N SER A 154 -8.12 -7.45 -0.83
CA SER A 154 -7.79 -8.88 -0.79
C SER A 154 -8.82 -9.77 -1.50
N GLY A 155 -9.99 -9.21 -1.87
CA GLY A 155 -11.08 -9.96 -2.50
C GLY A 155 -11.72 -11.01 -1.60
N ALA A 156 -11.31 -11.11 -0.33
CA ALA A 156 -11.76 -12.16 0.57
C ALA A 156 -13.16 -11.86 1.10
N GLY A 157 -14.12 -12.71 0.75
CA GLY A 157 -15.42 -12.82 1.43
C GLY A 157 -16.50 -11.81 1.01
N ILE A 158 -16.27 -10.92 0.04
CA ILE A 158 -17.28 -9.98 -0.44
C ILE A 158 -17.67 -10.34 -1.87
N ALA A 159 -18.83 -10.98 -2.02
CA ALA A 159 -19.32 -11.43 -3.32
C ALA A 159 -19.95 -10.30 -4.15
N SER A 160 -20.55 -9.30 -3.50
CA SER A 160 -21.19 -8.15 -4.15
C SER A 160 -21.28 -6.97 -3.20
N VAL A 161 -21.16 -5.77 -3.73
CA VAL A 161 -21.22 -4.54 -2.95
C VAL A 161 -21.90 -3.43 -3.75
N ASN A 162 -22.63 -2.57 -3.06
CA ASN A 162 -23.16 -1.35 -3.67
C ASN A 162 -22.01 -0.36 -3.88
N ARG A 163 -21.78 0.07 -5.13
CA ARG A 163 -20.75 1.04 -5.50
C ARG A 163 -20.85 2.37 -4.74
N SER A 164 -22.02 2.74 -4.28
CA SER A 164 -22.19 3.96 -3.47
C SER A 164 -21.51 3.89 -2.10
N LEU A 165 -21.13 2.70 -1.63
CA LEU A 165 -20.40 2.49 -0.39
C LEU A 165 -18.87 2.53 -0.57
N ASP A 166 -18.39 2.54 -1.81
CA ASP A 166 -16.96 2.57 -2.13
C ASP A 166 -16.43 4.01 -2.01
N LEU A 167 -15.53 4.20 -1.06
CA LEU A 167 -14.88 5.49 -0.77
C LEU A 167 -13.49 5.61 -1.42
N THR A 168 -13.07 4.62 -2.21
CA THR A 168 -11.71 4.57 -2.79
C THR A 168 -11.35 5.87 -3.51
N GLN A 169 -12.22 6.33 -4.42
CA GLN A 169 -11.96 7.56 -5.17
C GLN A 169 -11.91 8.80 -4.25
N ARG A 170 -12.78 8.87 -3.25
CA ARG A 170 -12.79 9.98 -2.29
C ARG A 170 -11.49 10.05 -1.47
N VAL A 171 -10.92 8.90 -1.10
CA VAL A 171 -9.62 8.83 -0.43
C VAL A 171 -8.52 9.32 -1.37
N ILE A 172 -8.50 8.87 -2.63
CA ILE A 172 -7.53 9.29 -3.65
C ILE A 172 -7.59 10.81 -3.85
N ASP A 173 -8.78 11.36 -4.03
CA ASP A 173 -8.99 12.80 -4.24
C ASP A 173 -8.49 13.61 -3.03
N ARG A 174 -8.74 13.12 -1.81
CA ARG A 174 -8.27 13.77 -0.58
C ARG A 174 -6.74 13.74 -0.49
N ILE A 175 -6.10 12.61 -0.79
CA ILE A 175 -4.64 12.48 -0.80
C ILE A 175 -4.04 13.46 -1.82
N THR A 176 -4.58 13.50 -3.03
CA THR A 176 -4.12 14.37 -4.11
C THR A 176 -4.26 15.86 -3.73
N THR A 177 -5.36 16.24 -3.11
CA THR A 177 -5.63 17.63 -2.69
C THR A 177 -4.75 18.06 -1.52
N THR A 178 -4.49 17.18 -0.55
CA THR A 178 -3.68 17.52 0.63
C THR A 178 -2.19 17.61 0.28
N GLY A 179 -1.75 16.85 -0.71
CA GLY A 179 -0.37 16.82 -1.19
C GLY A 179 0.52 15.82 -0.45
N ASP A 180 1.45 15.28 -1.20
CA ASP A 180 2.33 14.16 -0.79
C ASP A 180 3.18 14.50 0.45
N THR A 181 3.84 15.66 0.44
CA THR A 181 4.74 16.05 1.54
C THR A 181 4.01 16.30 2.85
N ALA A 182 2.79 16.84 2.80
CA ALA A 182 1.99 17.11 3.99
C ALA A 182 1.49 15.81 4.65
N LEU A 183 1.19 14.77 3.85
CA LEU A 183 0.69 13.50 4.34
C LEU A 183 1.80 12.52 4.73
N PHE A 184 2.87 12.46 3.96
CA PHE A 184 3.88 11.39 4.08
C PHE A 184 5.25 11.90 4.55
N GLY A 185 5.36 13.20 4.86
CA GLY A 185 6.61 13.84 5.27
C GLY A 185 7.61 14.06 4.12
N PRO A 186 8.80 14.58 4.42
CA PRO A 186 9.81 14.92 3.40
C PRO A 186 10.31 13.68 2.65
N HIS A 187 10.60 13.84 1.36
CA HIS A 187 11.19 12.79 0.52
C HIS A 187 12.64 12.50 0.96
N THR A 188 12.83 11.42 1.68
CA THR A 188 14.18 10.94 2.03
C THR A 188 14.66 9.93 0.97
N ILE A 189 14.91 10.41 -0.25
CA ILE A 189 15.60 9.58 -1.25
C ILE A 189 17.09 9.61 -0.91
N THR A 190 17.53 8.66 -0.09
CA THR A 190 18.97 8.41 0.07
C THR A 190 19.47 7.71 -1.19
N ARG A 191 19.74 8.50 -2.25
CA ARG A 191 20.55 8.01 -3.38
C ARG A 191 21.94 7.67 -2.80
N ARG A 192 22.19 6.43 -2.49
CA ARG A 192 23.58 5.95 -2.45
C ARG A 192 24.10 6.09 -3.87
N ARG A 193 25.02 7.04 -4.08
CA ARG A 193 25.87 7.03 -5.27
C ARG A 193 26.66 5.71 -5.27
N PRO A 194 26.87 5.11 -6.44
CA PRO A 194 27.66 3.90 -6.61
C PRO A 194 29.10 4.10 -6.14
#